data_20cc8bb43f831fb49beab8f6e0d6411c
#
_entry.id   20cc8bb43f831fb49beab8f6e0d6411c
#
_cell.length_a   1.000
_cell.length_b   1.000
_cell.length_c   1.000
_cell.angle_alpha   90.00
_cell.angle_beta   90.00
_cell.angle_gamma   90.00
#
_symmetry.space_group_name_H-M   'P 1'
#
loop_
_entity.id
_entity.type
_entity.pdbx_description
1 polymer ?
#
loop_
_entity_poly.entity_id
_entity_poly.type
_entity_poly.pdbx_seq_one_letter_code
_entity_poly.pdbx_strand_id
1 'polypeptide(L)'
;MAIELTIGTAVYNLDESFLREHIEGILKQLTDETELLLIDDCSTNNSGDVCKEYAENNDRVRYINMGENGGLSAVRNRTISEAAGEWIFFADGDDLLSDHFVETALKFSKAPYDIIILERLKFVGKKQTEHVCEVTELSGLPEESGRELSVSCLCLDQTITSNLGLPSRAFYHAAWGALYLKDFLVNNNLLFPVGQKKAQDSVFNTKAYYCAKRIAYLPYIMYYYRNNPGGITRRYSKNLEEIFEMLIGHFEKCIDTYYPGDVDVRKRFNNQRIMSVVMDNMRLNIFHKDNPKPKAQRKKEFLSFIEREPYKSAIADFDPKQSDRWEWLLVVSLIRKKKFSTLDMFVGNDKVFSRLSGIYKRIKRK
;
A
#
# COMPACT_ATOMS: atom_id res chain seq x y z
N MET A 1 -24.81 -16.59 15.62
CA MET A 1 -24.72 -15.11 15.69
C MET A 1 -24.37 -14.59 14.31
N ALA A 2 -24.65 -13.34 13.97
CA ALA A 2 -24.21 -12.76 12.71
C ALA A 2 -22.70 -12.50 12.81
N ILE A 3 -21.96 -12.68 11.70
CA ILE A 3 -20.53 -12.36 11.65
C ILE A 3 -20.39 -10.83 11.54
N GLU A 4 -19.62 -10.25 12.44
CA GLU A 4 -19.35 -8.80 12.46
C GLU A 4 -18.06 -8.45 11.73
N LEU A 5 -17.04 -9.33 11.79
CA LEU A 5 -15.73 -9.06 11.21
C LEU A 5 -15.24 -10.24 10.36
N THR A 6 -14.88 -9.96 9.10
CA THR A 6 -14.09 -10.86 8.27
C THR A 6 -12.65 -10.37 8.20
N ILE A 7 -11.70 -11.23 8.60
CA ILE A 7 -10.27 -11.04 8.34
C ILE A 7 -9.93 -11.80 7.07
N GLY A 8 -9.77 -11.11 5.95
CA GLY A 8 -9.43 -11.70 4.65
C GLY A 8 -7.93 -11.71 4.43
N THR A 9 -7.33 -12.88 4.42
CA THR A 9 -5.89 -13.08 4.23
C THR A 9 -5.57 -13.52 2.82
N ALA A 10 -4.71 -12.76 2.14
CA ALA A 10 -4.18 -13.10 0.83
C ALA A 10 -2.98 -14.04 0.98
N VAL A 11 -3.02 -15.16 0.25
CA VAL A 11 -1.99 -16.21 0.29
C VAL A 11 -1.47 -16.48 -1.12
N TYR A 12 -0.15 -16.40 -1.32
CA TYR A 12 0.53 -16.84 -2.54
C TYR A 12 1.99 -17.15 -2.29
N ASN A 13 2.37 -18.44 -2.35
CA ASN A 13 3.75 -18.90 -2.21
C ASN A 13 4.48 -18.32 -0.97
N LEU A 14 3.82 -18.29 0.17
CA LEU A 14 4.37 -17.77 1.41
C LEU A 14 5.34 -18.77 2.06
N ASP A 15 6.23 -18.27 2.91
CA ASP A 15 6.99 -19.10 3.83
C ASP A 15 6.02 -19.74 4.83
N GLU A 16 6.09 -21.06 4.98
CA GLU A 16 5.18 -21.81 5.85
C GLU A 16 5.21 -21.31 7.28
N SER A 17 6.38 -20.98 7.79
CA SER A 17 6.52 -20.52 9.19
C SER A 17 5.83 -19.17 9.41
N PHE A 18 5.88 -18.27 8.44
CA PHE A 18 5.20 -16.98 8.52
C PHE A 18 3.69 -17.14 8.38
N LEU A 19 3.24 -17.98 7.45
CA LEU A 19 1.81 -18.25 7.26
C LEU A 19 1.19 -18.89 8.50
N ARG A 20 1.85 -19.89 9.11
CA ARG A 20 1.37 -20.51 10.35
C ARG A 20 1.36 -19.51 11.50
N GLU A 21 2.42 -18.71 11.68
CA GLU A 21 2.49 -17.68 12.73
C GLU A 21 1.36 -16.65 12.56
N HIS A 22 1.05 -16.23 11.34
CA HIS A 22 -0.07 -15.36 11.01
C HIS A 22 -1.41 -15.98 11.40
N ILE A 23 -1.71 -17.18 10.90
CA ILE A 23 -2.99 -17.87 11.14
C ILE A 23 -3.17 -18.15 12.65
N GLU A 24 -2.17 -18.69 13.32
CA GLU A 24 -2.24 -19.02 14.75
C GLU A 24 -2.41 -17.76 15.63
N GLY A 25 -1.80 -16.63 15.22
CA GLY A 25 -1.99 -15.36 15.91
C GLY A 25 -3.43 -14.86 15.83
N ILE A 26 -4.11 -15.09 14.71
CA ILE A 26 -5.52 -14.74 14.50
C ILE A 26 -6.43 -15.75 15.24
N LEU A 27 -6.19 -17.04 15.10
CA LEU A 27 -7.02 -18.08 15.72
C LEU A 27 -7.18 -17.93 17.23
N LYS A 28 -6.15 -17.45 17.93
CA LYS A 28 -6.19 -17.19 19.38
C LYS A 28 -7.22 -16.13 19.78
N GLN A 29 -7.68 -15.33 18.83
CA GLN A 29 -8.56 -14.18 19.05
C GLN A 29 -9.96 -14.38 18.46
N LEU A 30 -10.17 -15.36 17.55
CA LEU A 30 -11.45 -15.54 16.89
C LEU A 30 -12.57 -15.84 17.88
N THR A 31 -13.71 -15.20 17.68
CA THR A 31 -14.95 -15.38 18.41
C THR A 31 -16.06 -15.91 17.49
N ASP A 32 -17.25 -16.14 18.02
CA ASP A 32 -18.41 -16.56 17.21
C ASP A 32 -18.92 -15.46 16.26
N GLU A 33 -18.45 -14.24 16.42
CA GLU A 33 -18.80 -13.06 15.62
C GLU A 33 -17.74 -12.75 14.54
N THR A 34 -16.71 -13.62 14.39
CA THR A 34 -15.58 -13.35 13.50
C THR A 34 -15.24 -14.56 12.64
N GLU A 35 -14.77 -14.30 11.42
CA GLU A 35 -14.23 -15.33 10.53
C GLU A 35 -12.83 -14.95 10.01
N LEU A 36 -12.02 -15.97 9.78
CA LEU A 36 -10.79 -15.90 9.00
C LEU A 36 -11.03 -16.48 7.62
N LEU A 37 -10.89 -15.67 6.58
CA LEU A 37 -11.04 -16.07 5.19
C LEU A 37 -9.67 -16.13 4.52
N LEU A 38 -9.15 -17.33 4.29
CA LEU A 38 -7.88 -17.60 3.63
C LEU A 38 -8.11 -17.76 2.13
N ILE A 39 -7.61 -16.84 1.31
CA ILE A 39 -7.75 -16.90 -0.15
C ILE A 39 -6.40 -17.14 -0.79
N ASP A 40 -6.23 -18.32 -1.36
CA ASP A 40 -5.03 -18.77 -2.02
C ASP A 40 -5.09 -18.48 -3.53
N ASP A 41 -4.16 -17.64 -3.99
CA ASP A 41 -4.01 -17.24 -5.39
C ASP A 41 -3.27 -18.30 -6.22
N CYS A 42 -3.64 -19.57 -6.05
CA CYS A 42 -3.04 -20.74 -6.69
C CYS A 42 -1.55 -20.88 -6.37
N SER A 43 -1.23 -20.99 -5.09
CA SER A 43 0.14 -21.29 -4.63
C SER A 43 0.66 -22.59 -5.24
N THR A 44 1.94 -22.57 -5.63
CA THR A 44 2.66 -23.72 -6.18
C THR A 44 3.52 -24.44 -5.13
N ASN A 45 3.60 -23.88 -3.93
CA ASN A 45 4.21 -24.51 -2.74
C ASN A 45 3.11 -25.05 -1.81
N ASN A 46 3.46 -25.44 -0.59
CA ASN A 46 2.53 -26.00 0.39
C ASN A 46 1.59 -24.99 1.07
N SER A 47 1.58 -23.70 0.67
CA SER A 47 0.73 -22.68 1.33
C SER A 47 -0.76 -23.04 1.28
N GLY A 48 -1.24 -23.55 0.14
CA GLY A 48 -2.63 -23.99 0.00
C GLY A 48 -2.99 -25.17 0.92
N ASP A 49 -2.07 -26.13 1.11
CA ASP A 49 -2.29 -27.27 1.99
C ASP A 49 -2.31 -26.85 3.46
N VAL A 50 -1.44 -25.92 3.86
CA VAL A 50 -1.48 -25.30 5.20
C VAL A 50 -2.83 -24.62 5.44
N CYS A 51 -3.34 -23.83 4.48
CA CYS A 51 -4.64 -23.17 4.65
C CYS A 51 -5.80 -24.17 4.79
N LYS A 52 -5.79 -25.26 4.01
CA LYS A 52 -6.80 -26.33 4.12
C LYS A 52 -6.77 -27.01 5.49
N GLU A 53 -5.57 -27.34 5.99
CA GLU A 53 -5.38 -27.94 7.31
C GLU A 53 -6.09 -27.10 8.41
N TYR A 54 -5.92 -25.78 8.41
CA TYR A 54 -6.58 -24.93 9.39
C TYR A 54 -8.09 -24.81 9.17
N ALA A 55 -8.57 -24.78 7.94
CA ALA A 55 -9.99 -24.70 7.63
C ALA A 55 -10.73 -26.01 7.99
N GLU A 56 -10.10 -27.17 7.85
CA GLU A 56 -10.66 -28.47 8.23
C GLU A 56 -10.75 -28.64 9.76
N ASN A 57 -9.91 -27.93 10.52
CA ASN A 57 -9.84 -28.06 11.97
C ASN A 57 -10.52 -26.92 12.74
N ASN A 58 -11.10 -25.91 12.04
CA ASN A 58 -11.74 -24.78 12.69
C ASN A 58 -12.87 -24.19 11.84
N ASP A 59 -14.10 -24.30 12.29
CA ASP A 59 -15.32 -23.85 11.60
C ASP A 59 -15.37 -22.33 11.34
N ARG A 60 -14.53 -21.53 12.04
CA ARG A 60 -14.40 -20.08 11.81
C ARG A 60 -13.36 -19.73 10.75
N VAL A 61 -12.68 -20.73 10.18
CA VAL A 61 -11.70 -20.56 9.10
C VAL A 61 -12.29 -21.09 7.81
N ARG A 62 -12.35 -20.24 6.80
CA ARG A 62 -12.75 -20.63 5.44
C ARG A 62 -11.56 -20.54 4.51
N TYR A 63 -11.39 -21.56 3.66
CA TYR A 63 -10.37 -21.60 2.63
C TYR A 63 -11.00 -21.53 1.24
N ILE A 64 -10.44 -20.66 0.40
CA ILE A 64 -10.83 -20.55 -1.02
C ILE A 64 -9.57 -20.57 -1.87
N ASN A 65 -9.51 -21.50 -2.82
CA ASN A 65 -8.53 -21.46 -3.90
C ASN A 65 -9.12 -20.71 -5.10
N MET A 66 -8.35 -19.80 -5.69
CA MET A 66 -8.82 -18.95 -6.80
C MET A 66 -9.02 -19.71 -8.13
N GLY A 67 -8.48 -20.95 -8.25
CA GLY A 67 -8.51 -21.73 -9.48
C GLY A 67 -7.46 -21.31 -10.52
N GLU A 68 -7.14 -20.03 -10.60
CA GLU A 68 -6.06 -19.45 -11.41
C GLU A 68 -5.41 -18.28 -10.65
N ASN A 69 -4.15 -17.98 -10.96
CA ASN A 69 -3.45 -16.86 -10.34
C ASN A 69 -3.96 -15.52 -10.92
N GLY A 70 -4.76 -14.82 -10.14
CA GLY A 70 -5.36 -13.52 -10.49
C GLY A 70 -4.60 -12.30 -9.92
N GLY A 71 -3.64 -12.51 -9.03
CA GLY A 71 -2.90 -11.49 -8.33
C GLY A 71 -3.66 -10.88 -7.15
N LEU A 72 -2.94 -10.13 -6.31
CA LEU A 72 -3.44 -9.60 -5.04
C LEU A 72 -4.75 -8.79 -5.15
N SER A 73 -4.95 -8.05 -6.24
CA SER A 73 -6.19 -7.31 -6.49
C SER A 73 -7.40 -8.23 -6.64
N ALA A 74 -7.25 -9.35 -7.36
CA ALA A 74 -8.32 -10.33 -7.54
C ALA A 74 -8.65 -11.03 -6.23
N VAL A 75 -7.64 -11.40 -5.44
CA VAL A 75 -7.80 -11.98 -4.10
C VAL A 75 -8.59 -11.04 -3.18
N ARG A 76 -8.22 -9.76 -3.12
CA ARG A 76 -8.92 -8.78 -2.28
C ARG A 76 -10.36 -8.51 -2.76
N ASN A 77 -10.59 -8.51 -4.07
CA ASN A 77 -11.96 -8.43 -4.61
C ASN A 77 -12.77 -9.69 -4.26
N ARG A 78 -12.14 -10.87 -4.27
CA ARG A 78 -12.77 -12.10 -3.80
C ARG A 78 -13.08 -12.02 -2.30
N THR A 79 -12.21 -11.42 -1.49
CA THR A 79 -12.50 -11.15 -0.08
C THR A 79 -13.77 -10.31 0.07
N ILE A 80 -13.94 -9.23 -0.70
CA ILE A 80 -15.13 -8.38 -0.61
C ILE A 80 -16.40 -9.18 -0.93
N SER A 81 -16.36 -10.03 -1.97
CA SER A 81 -17.53 -10.81 -2.38
C SER A 81 -17.88 -11.95 -1.42
N GLU A 82 -16.89 -12.56 -0.76
CA GLU A 82 -17.06 -13.75 0.09
C GLU A 82 -17.19 -13.45 1.57
N ALA A 83 -16.78 -12.26 2.02
CA ALA A 83 -16.86 -11.87 3.42
C ALA A 83 -18.28 -12.03 3.96
N ALA A 84 -18.43 -12.74 5.08
CA ALA A 84 -19.69 -12.83 5.81
C ALA A 84 -19.87 -11.67 6.82
N GLY A 85 -18.76 -11.06 7.24
CA GLY A 85 -18.74 -9.98 8.22
C GLY A 85 -19.27 -8.64 7.69
N GLU A 86 -19.84 -7.87 8.62
CA GLU A 86 -20.24 -6.49 8.37
C GLU A 86 -19.01 -5.60 8.07
N TRP A 87 -17.91 -5.87 8.74
CA TRP A 87 -16.61 -5.23 8.52
C TRP A 87 -15.62 -6.18 7.84
N ILE A 88 -14.77 -5.63 6.98
CA ILE A 88 -13.68 -6.34 6.30
C ILE A 88 -12.35 -5.73 6.72
N PHE A 89 -11.40 -6.59 7.08
CA PHE A 89 -10.00 -6.28 7.20
C PHE A 89 -9.19 -7.10 6.19
N PHE A 90 -8.34 -6.44 5.40
CA PHE A 90 -7.44 -7.12 4.47
C PHE A 90 -6.09 -7.35 5.15
N ALA A 91 -5.64 -8.60 5.23
CA ALA A 91 -4.36 -8.97 5.78
C ALA A 91 -3.44 -9.59 4.72
N ASP A 92 -2.14 -9.37 4.84
CA ASP A 92 -1.13 -10.08 4.07
C ASP A 92 -0.59 -11.23 4.94
N GLY A 93 -0.55 -12.47 4.41
CA GLY A 93 -0.32 -13.68 5.21
C GLY A 93 1.11 -13.88 5.72
N ASP A 94 2.04 -12.95 5.46
CA ASP A 94 3.39 -12.89 6.03
C ASP A 94 3.52 -11.84 7.16
N ASP A 95 2.44 -11.10 7.47
CA ASP A 95 2.39 -10.08 8.50
C ASP A 95 1.66 -10.58 9.77
N LEU A 96 1.62 -9.79 10.83
CA LEU A 96 0.96 -10.16 12.08
C LEU A 96 -0.04 -9.08 12.53
N LEU A 97 -1.08 -9.52 13.24
CA LEU A 97 -2.01 -8.63 13.93
C LEU A 97 -1.60 -8.44 15.39
N SER A 98 -2.11 -7.40 16.03
CA SER A 98 -1.97 -7.26 17.50
C SER A 98 -2.74 -8.37 18.22
N ASP A 99 -2.33 -8.68 19.45
CA ASP A 99 -2.98 -9.74 20.22
C ASP A 99 -4.40 -9.35 20.71
N HIS A 100 -4.79 -8.08 20.50
CA HIS A 100 -6.10 -7.51 20.82
C HIS A 100 -6.82 -6.98 19.57
N PHE A 101 -6.43 -7.46 18.38
CA PHE A 101 -6.99 -6.96 17.12
C PHE A 101 -8.50 -7.19 17.05
N VAL A 102 -8.93 -8.43 17.25
CA VAL A 102 -10.35 -8.83 17.14
C VAL A 102 -11.20 -8.11 18.19
N GLU A 103 -10.79 -8.16 19.47
CA GLU A 103 -11.50 -7.48 20.56
C GLU A 103 -11.68 -5.99 20.26
N THR A 104 -10.61 -5.32 19.83
CA THR A 104 -10.63 -3.89 19.52
C THR A 104 -11.49 -3.59 18.29
N ALA A 105 -11.42 -4.39 17.23
CA ALA A 105 -12.24 -4.23 16.03
C ALA A 105 -13.74 -4.40 16.35
N LEU A 106 -14.12 -5.44 17.12
CA LEU A 106 -15.49 -5.67 17.54
C LEU A 106 -16.03 -4.56 18.45
N LYS A 107 -15.20 -4.03 19.36
CA LYS A 107 -15.58 -2.89 20.20
C LYS A 107 -16.11 -1.71 19.40
N PHE A 108 -15.55 -1.49 18.21
CA PHE A 108 -15.89 -0.35 17.36
C PHE A 108 -16.76 -0.72 16.13
N SER A 109 -17.17 -1.99 15.98
CA SER A 109 -17.96 -2.46 14.83
C SER A 109 -19.35 -1.78 14.73
N LYS A 110 -19.90 -1.31 15.85
CA LYS A 110 -21.19 -0.58 15.87
C LYS A 110 -21.04 0.93 15.72
N ALA A 111 -19.82 1.43 15.62
CA ALA A 111 -19.59 2.86 15.40
C ALA A 111 -20.00 3.27 13.97
N PRO A 112 -20.61 4.44 13.78
CA PRO A 112 -21.23 4.83 12.51
C PRO A 112 -20.21 5.34 11.49
N TYR A 113 -19.18 4.55 11.18
CA TYR A 113 -18.13 4.91 10.23
C TYR A 113 -18.14 4.00 9.01
N ASP A 114 -17.64 4.51 7.89
CA ASP A 114 -17.44 3.78 6.65
C ASP A 114 -16.04 3.15 6.58
N ILE A 115 -15.05 3.85 7.18
CA ILE A 115 -13.63 3.44 7.25
C ILE A 115 -13.07 3.80 8.62
N ILE A 116 -12.30 2.87 9.23
CA ILE A 116 -11.53 3.12 10.45
C ILE A 116 -10.06 2.91 10.15
N ILE A 117 -9.28 4.00 10.14
CA ILE A 117 -7.82 3.98 9.88
C ILE A 117 -7.10 3.46 11.11
N LEU A 118 -6.11 2.57 10.91
CA LEU A 118 -5.33 1.90 11.94
C LEU A 118 -3.87 2.36 11.95
N GLU A 119 -3.18 2.13 13.06
CA GLU A 119 -1.72 2.27 13.12
C GLU A 119 -1.01 0.95 12.81
N ARG A 120 0.21 1.08 12.31
CA ARG A 120 1.13 -0.04 12.09
C ARG A 120 2.48 0.17 12.73
N LEU A 121 3.13 -0.94 13.06
CA LEU A 121 4.55 -1.00 13.40
C LEU A 121 5.31 -1.87 12.39
N LYS A 122 6.50 -1.44 11.98
CA LYS A 122 7.42 -2.28 11.22
C LYS A 122 8.29 -3.08 12.17
N PHE A 123 8.44 -4.38 11.92
CA PHE A 123 9.31 -5.23 12.71
C PHE A 123 10.23 -6.11 11.85
N VAL A 124 11.30 -6.59 12.46
CA VAL A 124 12.26 -7.55 11.87
C VAL A 124 12.46 -8.68 12.88
N GLY A 125 12.38 -9.92 12.42
CA GLY A 125 12.52 -11.09 13.29
C GLY A 125 11.27 -11.33 14.13
N LYS A 126 11.41 -11.42 15.46
CA LYS A 126 10.27 -11.67 16.37
C LYS A 126 9.50 -10.38 16.64
N LYS A 127 8.16 -10.49 16.70
CA LYS A 127 7.25 -9.42 17.13
C LYS A 127 7.65 -8.95 18.53
N GLN A 128 7.87 -7.66 18.70
CA GLN A 128 8.00 -7.05 20.02
C GLN A 128 6.59 -6.76 20.55
N THR A 129 6.23 -7.32 21.69
CA THR A 129 5.01 -6.97 22.41
C THR A 129 5.15 -5.52 22.89
N GLU A 130 4.41 -4.61 22.31
CA GLU A 130 4.26 -3.28 22.88
C GLU A 130 3.24 -3.32 24.04
N HIS A 131 3.47 -2.48 25.05
CA HIS A 131 2.53 -2.32 26.15
C HIS A 131 1.18 -1.84 25.59
N VAL A 132 0.14 -2.60 25.88
CA VAL A 132 -1.23 -2.28 25.52
C VAL A 132 -1.68 -1.07 26.32
N CYS A 133 -1.81 0.09 25.65
CA CYS A 133 -2.68 1.13 26.19
C CYS A 133 -4.12 0.73 25.89
N GLU A 134 -4.97 0.75 26.89
CA GLU A 134 -6.41 0.53 26.71
C GLU A 134 -6.96 1.61 25.77
N VAL A 135 -7.37 1.19 24.56
CA VAL A 135 -7.96 2.12 23.59
C VAL A 135 -9.39 2.39 24.00
N THR A 136 -9.65 3.59 24.45
CA THR A 136 -10.96 3.95 24.97
C THR A 136 -11.88 4.56 23.92
N GLU A 137 -11.34 5.23 22.90
CA GLU A 137 -12.14 6.02 21.95
C GLU A 137 -11.57 6.02 20.54
N LEU A 138 -12.49 6.10 19.54
CA LEU A 138 -12.17 6.46 18.16
C LEU A 138 -12.13 7.98 18.01
N SER A 139 -11.19 8.46 17.20
CA SER A 139 -11.17 9.85 16.76
C SER A 139 -11.89 9.97 15.42
N GLY A 140 -13.10 10.52 15.39
CA GLY A 140 -13.78 10.89 14.15
C GLY A 140 -13.00 11.98 13.42
N LEU A 141 -12.76 11.80 12.12
CA LEU A 141 -12.11 12.82 11.31
C LEU A 141 -13.15 13.82 10.78
N PRO A 142 -12.75 15.08 10.48
CA PRO A 142 -13.61 16.06 9.81
C PRO A 142 -14.19 15.52 8.49
N GLU A 143 -15.35 16.00 8.07
CA GLU A 143 -16.07 15.51 6.87
C GLU A 143 -15.22 15.65 5.60
N GLU A 144 -14.44 16.72 5.47
CA GLU A 144 -13.54 16.98 4.35
C GLU A 144 -12.33 16.04 4.26
N SER A 145 -12.04 15.29 5.33
CA SER A 145 -10.86 14.41 5.40
C SER A 145 -10.86 13.32 4.34
N GLY A 146 -12.05 12.87 3.91
CA GLY A 146 -12.18 11.89 2.84
C GLY A 146 -11.54 12.38 1.53
N ARG A 147 -11.80 13.63 1.14
CA ARG A 147 -11.17 14.23 -0.05
C ARG A 147 -9.65 14.36 0.12
N GLU A 148 -9.18 14.81 1.27
CA GLU A 148 -7.76 15.00 1.54
C GLU A 148 -7.00 13.67 1.54
N LEU A 149 -7.52 12.64 2.17
CA LEU A 149 -6.95 11.28 2.16
C LEU A 149 -6.94 10.69 0.75
N SER A 150 -8.02 10.89 -0.02
CA SER A 150 -8.10 10.47 -1.41
C SER A 150 -7.02 11.15 -2.27
N VAL A 151 -6.87 12.47 -2.18
CA VAL A 151 -5.83 13.23 -2.88
C VAL A 151 -4.43 12.79 -2.44
N SER A 152 -4.23 12.51 -1.15
CA SER A 152 -2.97 11.99 -0.64
C SER A 152 -2.63 10.62 -1.22
N CYS A 153 -3.60 9.71 -1.30
CA CYS A 153 -3.42 8.40 -1.94
C CYS A 153 -3.15 8.51 -3.44
N LEU A 154 -3.86 9.38 -4.14
CA LEU A 154 -3.72 9.63 -5.57
C LEU A 154 -2.35 10.24 -5.89
N CYS A 155 -1.99 11.32 -5.20
CA CYS A 155 -0.77 12.09 -5.47
C CYS A 155 0.48 11.53 -4.78
N LEU A 156 0.36 10.61 -3.83
CA LEU A 156 1.43 10.17 -2.92
C LEU A 156 2.01 11.35 -2.10
N ASP A 157 1.14 12.25 -1.68
CA ASP A 157 1.49 13.46 -0.95
C ASP A 157 1.18 13.31 0.55
N GLN A 158 2.22 13.04 1.34
CA GLN A 158 2.10 12.85 2.78
C GLN A 158 1.96 14.17 3.57
N THR A 159 2.17 15.32 2.93
CA THR A 159 2.04 16.62 3.62
C THR A 159 0.58 16.91 3.98
N ILE A 160 -0.36 16.39 3.21
CA ILE A 160 -1.80 16.56 3.43
C ILE A 160 -2.22 15.99 4.79
N THR A 161 -1.72 14.82 5.15
CA THR A 161 -2.15 14.15 6.38
C THR A 161 -1.59 14.73 7.67
N SER A 162 -0.51 15.48 7.60
CA SER A 162 -0.05 16.26 8.76
C SER A 162 -1.09 17.33 9.15
N ASN A 163 -1.86 17.83 8.21
CA ASN A 163 -2.95 18.79 8.47
C ASN A 163 -4.14 18.12 9.16
N LEU A 164 -4.35 16.81 8.95
CA LEU A 164 -5.40 16.04 9.61
C LEU A 164 -5.01 15.56 11.02
N GLY A 165 -3.82 15.89 11.50
CA GLY A 165 -3.32 15.42 12.80
C GLY A 165 -2.99 13.92 12.84
N LEU A 166 -2.99 13.22 11.71
CA LEU A 166 -2.68 11.81 11.65
C LEU A 166 -1.17 11.57 11.83
N PRO A 167 -0.75 10.70 12.74
CA PRO A 167 0.65 10.38 12.93
C PRO A 167 1.21 9.57 11.75
N SER A 168 2.52 9.56 11.58
CA SER A 168 3.20 8.79 10.53
C SER A 168 2.98 7.26 10.62
N ARG A 169 2.48 6.78 11.75
CA ARG A 169 2.10 5.38 11.97
C ARG A 169 0.73 5.04 11.40
N ALA A 170 -0.17 6.01 11.26
CA ALA A 170 -1.42 5.86 10.53
C ALA A 170 -1.11 5.57 9.05
N PHE A 171 -1.40 4.36 8.58
CA PHE A 171 -0.95 3.94 7.24
C PHE A 171 -2.11 3.73 6.27
N TYR A 172 -2.77 4.81 5.95
CA TYR A 172 -3.97 4.85 5.11
C TYR A 172 -3.74 4.59 3.60
N HIS A 173 -2.48 4.47 3.14
CA HIS A 173 -2.16 4.15 1.74
C HIS A 173 -2.29 2.66 1.40
N ALA A 174 -2.25 1.76 2.38
CA ALA A 174 -2.39 0.32 2.16
C ALA A 174 -3.77 -0.18 2.60
N ALA A 175 -4.26 -1.23 1.96
CA ALA A 175 -5.55 -1.83 2.29
C ALA A 175 -5.58 -2.40 3.72
N TRP A 176 -4.49 -2.99 4.18
CA TRP A 176 -4.33 -3.47 5.56
C TRP A 176 -4.17 -2.35 6.60
N GLY A 177 -4.20 -1.09 6.19
CA GLY A 177 -4.14 0.07 7.09
C GLY A 177 -5.50 0.53 7.62
N ALA A 178 -6.60 -0.15 7.30
CA ALA A 178 -7.93 0.23 7.74
C ALA A 178 -8.91 -0.94 7.79
N LEU A 179 -9.94 -0.78 8.60
CA LEU A 179 -11.18 -1.56 8.55
C LEU A 179 -12.16 -0.86 7.59
N TYR A 180 -12.87 -1.63 6.80
CA TYR A 180 -13.85 -1.12 5.83
C TYR A 180 -15.23 -1.74 6.10
N LEU A 181 -16.27 -0.91 6.15
CA LEU A 181 -17.65 -1.39 6.20
C LEU A 181 -17.97 -2.07 4.86
N LYS A 182 -18.43 -3.33 4.88
CA LYS A 182 -18.68 -4.12 3.66
C LYS A 182 -19.73 -3.46 2.76
N ASP A 183 -20.87 -3.06 3.34
CA ASP A 183 -21.94 -2.44 2.57
C ASP A 183 -21.50 -1.13 1.92
N PHE A 184 -20.64 -0.36 2.57
CA PHE A 184 -20.03 0.82 1.97
C PHE A 184 -19.23 0.46 0.72
N LEU A 185 -18.39 -0.60 0.77
CA LEU A 185 -17.61 -1.05 -0.38
C LEU A 185 -18.51 -1.52 -1.53
N VAL A 186 -19.51 -2.33 -1.22
CA VAL A 186 -20.43 -2.92 -2.21
C VAL A 186 -21.30 -1.84 -2.85
N ASN A 187 -21.93 -0.98 -2.06
CA ASN A 187 -22.86 0.06 -2.54
C ASN A 187 -22.17 1.12 -3.42
N ASN A 188 -20.87 1.35 -3.22
CA ASN A 188 -20.07 2.26 -4.03
C ASN A 188 -19.26 1.55 -5.12
N ASN A 189 -19.44 0.24 -5.32
CA ASN A 189 -18.70 -0.58 -6.30
C ASN A 189 -17.18 -0.40 -6.21
N LEU A 190 -16.66 -0.41 -4.98
CA LEU A 190 -15.24 -0.19 -4.69
C LEU A 190 -14.45 -1.48 -4.83
N LEU A 191 -13.72 -1.61 -5.93
CA LEU A 191 -12.91 -2.76 -6.26
C LEU A 191 -11.45 -2.36 -6.49
N PHE A 192 -10.55 -3.31 -6.16
CA PHE A 192 -9.13 -3.20 -6.50
C PHE A 192 -8.92 -3.38 -8.01
N PRO A 193 -7.96 -2.68 -8.62
CA PRO A 193 -7.68 -2.77 -10.05
C PRO A 193 -7.00 -4.11 -10.38
N VAL A 194 -7.73 -5.05 -11.00
CA VAL A 194 -7.19 -6.36 -11.40
C VAL A 194 -6.08 -6.17 -12.42
N GLY A 195 -5.01 -6.98 -12.31
CA GLY A 195 -3.82 -6.90 -13.15
C GLY A 195 -2.78 -5.85 -12.71
N GLN A 196 -3.15 -4.90 -11.84
CA GLN A 196 -2.22 -3.91 -11.31
C GLN A 196 -1.32 -4.53 -10.24
N LYS A 197 0.00 -4.65 -10.52
CA LYS A 197 0.97 -5.32 -9.64
C LYS A 197 1.60 -4.44 -8.57
N LYS A 198 1.52 -3.12 -8.69
CA LYS A 198 2.11 -2.15 -7.74
C LYS A 198 1.13 -1.02 -7.45
N ALA A 199 1.08 -0.57 -6.20
CA ALA A 199 0.25 0.53 -5.74
C ALA A 199 -1.26 0.37 -6.04
N GLN A 200 -1.75 -0.88 -6.20
CA GLN A 200 -3.17 -1.19 -6.34
C GLN A 200 -3.98 -0.69 -5.14
N ASP A 201 -3.39 -0.75 -3.94
CA ASP A 201 -3.98 -0.23 -2.71
C ASP A 201 -4.23 1.28 -2.78
N SER A 202 -3.24 2.03 -3.31
CA SER A 202 -3.39 3.48 -3.47
C SER A 202 -4.53 3.82 -4.44
N VAL A 203 -4.71 3.05 -5.53
CA VAL A 203 -5.83 3.24 -6.46
C VAL A 203 -7.17 2.94 -5.77
N PHE A 204 -7.24 1.83 -5.03
CA PHE A 204 -8.44 1.47 -4.27
C PHE A 204 -8.76 2.52 -3.21
N ASN A 205 -7.79 2.90 -2.39
CA ASN A 205 -7.97 3.86 -1.30
C ASN A 205 -8.28 5.27 -1.81
N THR A 206 -7.77 5.68 -2.99
CA THR A 206 -8.20 6.94 -3.63
C THR A 206 -9.71 6.98 -3.81
N LYS A 207 -10.29 5.89 -4.33
CA LYS A 207 -11.75 5.79 -4.52
C LYS A 207 -12.49 5.66 -3.19
N ALA A 208 -12.01 4.79 -2.31
CA ALA A 208 -12.66 4.51 -1.03
C ALA A 208 -12.75 5.78 -0.16
N TYR A 209 -11.65 6.51 0.01
CA TYR A 209 -11.67 7.74 0.78
C TYR A 209 -12.51 8.84 0.15
N TYR A 210 -12.52 8.96 -1.18
CA TYR A 210 -13.39 9.94 -1.85
C TYR A 210 -14.87 9.68 -1.60
N CYS A 211 -15.28 8.41 -1.59
CA CYS A 211 -16.67 8.02 -1.40
C CYS A 211 -17.10 8.00 0.08
N ALA A 212 -16.15 7.88 1.01
CA ALA A 212 -16.44 7.78 2.44
C ALA A 212 -16.96 9.12 2.99
N LYS A 213 -18.07 9.03 3.75
CA LYS A 213 -18.66 10.18 4.44
C LYS A 213 -18.21 10.30 5.88
N ARG A 214 -17.88 9.17 6.51
CA ARG A 214 -17.54 9.09 7.91
C ARG A 214 -16.30 8.22 8.09
N ILE A 215 -15.20 8.85 8.45
CA ILE A 215 -13.90 8.21 8.65
C ILE A 215 -13.48 8.42 10.09
N ALA A 216 -12.96 7.38 10.73
CA ALA A 216 -12.34 7.47 12.04
C ALA A 216 -10.89 7.04 11.98
N TYR A 217 -10.15 7.47 12.98
CA TYR A 217 -8.80 7.04 13.25
C TYR A 217 -8.74 6.36 14.62
N LEU A 218 -8.12 5.19 14.66
CA LEU A 218 -7.87 4.42 15.87
C LEU A 218 -6.39 4.56 16.26
N PRO A 219 -6.04 5.32 17.32
CA PRO A 219 -4.66 5.59 17.73
C PRO A 219 -4.04 4.37 18.43
N TYR A 220 -4.03 3.22 17.75
CA TYR A 220 -3.54 1.97 18.29
C TYR A 220 -2.86 1.12 17.22
N ILE A 221 -1.70 0.50 17.57
CA ILE A 221 -0.98 -0.38 16.67
C ILE A 221 -1.74 -1.70 16.55
N MET A 222 -2.46 -1.84 15.44
CA MET A 222 -3.26 -3.02 15.13
C MET A 222 -2.53 -3.99 14.20
N TYR A 223 -1.54 -3.52 13.44
CA TYR A 223 -0.87 -4.25 12.40
C TYR A 223 0.65 -4.22 12.53
N TYR A 224 1.29 -5.38 12.45
CA TYR A 224 2.73 -5.54 12.49
C TYR A 224 3.24 -5.96 11.12
N TYR A 225 3.78 -4.98 10.40
CA TYR A 225 4.32 -5.18 9.06
C TYR A 225 5.73 -5.80 9.12
N ARG A 226 5.88 -7.02 8.60
CA ARG A 226 7.16 -7.73 8.56
C ARG A 226 8.08 -7.15 7.48
N ASN A 227 9.20 -6.58 7.90
CA ASN A 227 10.18 -6.05 6.96
C ASN A 227 11.07 -7.19 6.43
N ASN A 228 10.68 -7.74 5.28
CA ASN A 228 11.47 -8.78 4.60
C ASN A 228 12.49 -8.11 3.65
N PRO A 229 13.83 -8.26 3.87
CA PRO A 229 14.85 -7.70 2.99
C PRO A 229 14.78 -8.19 1.54
N GLY A 230 14.23 -9.39 1.30
CA GLY A 230 14.01 -9.98 -0.01
C GLY A 230 12.67 -9.63 -0.67
N GLY A 231 11.91 -8.69 -0.10
CA GLY A 231 10.56 -8.34 -0.57
C GLY A 231 10.50 -7.87 -2.03
N ILE A 232 9.38 -8.14 -2.67
CA ILE A 232 9.09 -7.85 -4.09
C ILE A 232 9.29 -6.37 -4.46
N THR A 233 9.10 -5.46 -3.52
CA THR A 233 9.17 -4.01 -3.75
C THR A 233 10.55 -3.47 -4.08
N ARG A 234 11.61 -4.26 -3.85
CA ARG A 234 13.01 -3.86 -4.09
C ARG A 234 13.70 -4.61 -5.23
N ARG A 235 13.03 -5.57 -5.83
CA ARG A 235 13.61 -6.40 -6.90
C ARG A 235 13.59 -5.68 -8.24
N TYR A 236 14.58 -6.02 -9.08
CA TYR A 236 14.56 -5.65 -10.51
C TYR A 236 13.25 -6.10 -11.15
N SER A 237 12.66 -5.22 -11.95
CA SER A 237 11.43 -5.52 -12.68
C SER A 237 11.57 -5.13 -14.15
N LYS A 238 11.60 -6.14 -15.02
CA LYS A 238 11.74 -5.94 -16.46
C LYS A 238 10.57 -5.16 -17.08
N ASN A 239 9.34 -5.42 -16.61
CA ASN A 239 8.11 -4.84 -17.17
C ASN A 239 7.59 -3.68 -16.32
N LEU A 240 8.49 -2.96 -15.63
CA LEU A 240 8.09 -1.92 -14.70
C LEU A 240 7.41 -0.73 -15.38
N GLU A 241 7.82 -0.41 -16.61
CA GLU A 241 7.19 0.68 -17.37
C GLU A 241 5.73 0.38 -17.69
N GLU A 242 5.41 -0.82 -18.17
CA GLU A 242 4.04 -1.25 -18.45
C GLU A 242 3.17 -1.22 -17.18
N ILE A 243 3.72 -1.67 -16.04
CA ILE A 243 3.04 -1.63 -14.74
C ILE A 243 2.72 -0.18 -14.34
N PHE A 244 3.63 0.74 -14.58
CA PHE A 244 3.44 2.15 -14.25
C PHE A 244 2.55 2.89 -15.25
N GLU A 245 2.57 2.55 -16.51
CA GLU A 245 1.63 3.09 -17.51
C GLU A 245 0.19 2.70 -17.15
N MET A 246 -0.04 1.43 -16.77
CA MET A 246 -1.34 0.97 -16.26
C MET A 246 -1.74 1.72 -14.99
N LEU A 247 -0.81 1.91 -14.04
CA LEU A 247 -1.05 2.65 -12.80
C LEU A 247 -1.46 4.09 -13.06
N ILE A 248 -0.74 4.78 -13.94
CA ILE A 248 -1.06 6.16 -14.35
C ILE A 248 -2.46 6.20 -14.95
N GLY A 249 -2.80 5.25 -15.84
CA GLY A 249 -4.13 5.15 -16.45
C GLY A 249 -5.25 4.97 -15.42
N HIS A 250 -5.02 4.21 -14.35
CA HIS A 250 -5.99 4.08 -13.24
C HIS A 250 -6.17 5.41 -12.49
N PHE A 251 -5.09 6.13 -12.21
CA PHE A 251 -5.18 7.41 -11.52
C PHE A 251 -5.77 8.51 -12.40
N GLU A 252 -5.47 8.52 -13.72
CA GLU A 252 -6.12 9.44 -14.66
C GLU A 252 -7.64 9.27 -14.64
N LYS A 253 -8.14 8.01 -14.66
CA LYS A 253 -9.58 7.73 -14.51
C LYS A 253 -10.14 8.24 -13.18
N CYS A 254 -9.37 8.11 -12.08
CA CYS A 254 -9.79 8.67 -10.79
C CYS A 254 -9.86 10.21 -10.85
N ILE A 255 -8.89 10.87 -11.49
CA ILE A 255 -8.90 12.33 -11.64
C ILE A 255 -10.11 12.77 -12.45
N ASP A 256 -10.34 12.14 -13.61
CA ASP A 256 -11.46 12.49 -14.50
C ASP A 256 -12.83 12.26 -13.83
N THR A 257 -12.93 11.24 -12.97
CA THR A 257 -14.18 10.89 -12.28
C THR A 257 -14.44 11.76 -11.05
N TYR A 258 -13.43 11.94 -10.21
CA TYR A 258 -13.60 12.52 -8.87
C TYR A 258 -13.12 13.97 -8.77
N TYR A 259 -12.26 14.40 -9.67
CA TYR A 259 -11.62 15.73 -9.66
C TYR A 259 -11.64 16.41 -11.03
N PRO A 260 -12.78 16.40 -11.77
CA PRO A 260 -12.82 16.96 -13.11
C PRO A 260 -12.50 18.45 -13.08
N GLY A 261 -11.47 18.85 -13.84
CA GLY A 261 -11.06 20.26 -13.92
C GLY A 261 -10.29 20.79 -12.69
N ASP A 262 -9.99 19.96 -11.69
CA ASP A 262 -9.21 20.39 -10.52
C ASP A 262 -7.72 20.52 -10.89
N VAL A 263 -7.31 21.76 -11.16
CA VAL A 263 -5.94 22.10 -11.59
C VAL A 263 -4.91 21.81 -10.50
N ASP A 264 -5.27 21.99 -9.24
CA ASP A 264 -4.37 21.76 -8.11
C ASP A 264 -4.11 20.26 -7.92
N VAL A 265 -5.14 19.42 -7.97
CA VAL A 265 -4.98 17.97 -7.93
C VAL A 265 -4.12 17.47 -9.10
N ARG A 266 -4.37 17.98 -10.31
CA ARG A 266 -3.58 17.63 -11.50
C ARG A 266 -2.11 18.02 -11.34
N LYS A 267 -1.85 19.23 -10.86
CA LYS A 267 -0.49 19.71 -10.59
C LYS A 267 0.23 18.85 -9.54
N ARG A 268 -0.43 18.53 -8.43
CA ARG A 268 0.11 17.66 -7.38
C ARG A 268 0.38 16.25 -7.91
N PHE A 269 -0.54 15.68 -8.68
CA PHE A 269 -0.36 14.38 -9.31
C PHE A 269 0.90 14.33 -10.17
N ASN A 270 1.10 15.31 -11.07
CA ASN A 270 2.30 15.40 -11.89
C ASN A 270 3.56 15.57 -11.03
N ASN A 271 3.54 16.46 -10.06
CA ASN A 271 4.69 16.82 -9.24
C ASN A 271 5.12 15.71 -8.27
N GLN A 272 4.20 14.89 -7.78
CA GLN A 272 4.47 13.87 -6.77
C GLN A 272 4.36 12.45 -7.33
N ARG A 273 3.20 12.04 -7.86
CA ARG A 273 2.97 10.68 -8.33
C ARG A 273 3.77 10.35 -9.58
N ILE A 274 3.71 11.18 -10.61
CA ILE A 274 4.46 10.94 -11.85
C ILE A 274 5.97 11.00 -11.56
N MET A 275 6.42 11.93 -10.74
CA MET A 275 7.82 11.97 -10.33
C MET A 275 8.24 10.75 -9.50
N SER A 276 7.36 10.19 -8.64
CA SER A 276 7.63 8.93 -7.95
C SER A 276 7.82 7.77 -8.92
N VAL A 277 6.99 7.70 -9.96
CA VAL A 277 7.13 6.71 -11.06
C VAL A 277 8.45 6.87 -11.78
N VAL A 278 8.86 8.11 -12.11
CA VAL A 278 10.16 8.40 -12.74
C VAL A 278 11.31 7.88 -11.86
N MET A 279 11.28 8.19 -10.57
CA MET A 279 12.32 7.77 -9.62
C MET A 279 12.36 6.25 -9.45
N ASP A 280 11.21 5.60 -9.33
CA ASP A 280 11.13 4.15 -9.15
C ASP A 280 11.52 3.40 -10.43
N ASN A 281 11.15 3.88 -11.62
CA ASN A 281 11.61 3.28 -12.87
C ASN A 281 13.13 3.38 -13.03
N MET A 282 13.71 4.52 -12.66
CA MET A 282 15.17 4.64 -12.66
C MET A 282 15.83 3.66 -11.69
N ARG A 283 15.32 3.57 -10.45
CA ARG A 283 15.91 2.77 -9.37
C ARG A 283 15.71 1.26 -9.55
N LEU A 284 14.49 0.83 -9.91
CA LEU A 284 14.09 -0.58 -9.95
C LEU A 284 14.21 -1.22 -11.34
N ASN A 285 14.47 -0.42 -12.37
CA ASN A 285 14.64 -0.88 -13.75
C ASN A 285 15.96 -0.35 -14.35
N ILE A 286 16.02 0.90 -14.80
CA ILE A 286 17.11 1.42 -15.65
C ILE A 286 18.47 1.32 -14.97
N PHE A 287 18.61 1.74 -13.72
CA PHE A 287 19.88 1.76 -12.97
C PHE A 287 20.00 0.62 -11.95
N HIS A 288 19.04 -0.32 -11.93
CA HIS A 288 19.12 -1.43 -10.99
C HIS A 288 20.37 -2.29 -11.25
N LYS A 289 21.05 -2.71 -10.18
CA LYS A 289 22.31 -3.51 -10.26
C LYS A 289 22.13 -4.84 -11.02
N ASP A 290 20.93 -5.43 -10.94
CA ASP A 290 20.61 -6.71 -11.58
C ASP A 290 19.98 -6.52 -12.99
N ASN A 291 20.01 -5.29 -13.56
CA ASN A 291 19.59 -5.07 -14.94
C ASN A 291 20.60 -5.71 -15.90
N PRO A 292 20.20 -6.73 -16.69
CA PRO A 292 21.12 -7.48 -17.55
C PRO A 292 21.60 -6.70 -18.79
N LYS A 293 20.98 -5.54 -19.10
CA LYS A 293 21.23 -4.79 -20.33
C LYS A 293 22.58 -4.05 -20.25
N PRO A 294 23.34 -3.98 -21.37
CA PRO A 294 24.56 -3.18 -21.46
C PRO A 294 24.31 -1.69 -21.15
N LYS A 295 25.32 -1.02 -20.61
CA LYS A 295 25.25 0.39 -20.22
C LYS A 295 24.79 1.32 -21.36
N ALA A 296 25.24 1.05 -22.58
CA ALA A 296 24.84 1.82 -23.76
C ALA A 296 23.33 1.70 -24.06
N GLN A 297 22.78 0.49 -23.91
CA GLN A 297 21.35 0.25 -24.08
C GLN A 297 20.55 0.92 -22.97
N ARG A 298 20.96 0.79 -21.71
CA ARG A 298 20.31 1.46 -20.56
C ARG A 298 20.30 2.99 -20.73
N LYS A 299 21.38 3.56 -21.30
CA LYS A 299 21.45 4.99 -21.62
C LYS A 299 20.41 5.39 -22.67
N LYS A 300 20.26 4.59 -23.73
CA LYS A 300 19.25 4.83 -24.78
C LYS A 300 17.84 4.77 -24.21
N GLU A 301 17.54 3.77 -23.39
CA GLU A 301 16.25 3.60 -22.73
C GLU A 301 15.96 4.76 -21.77
N PHE A 302 16.93 5.18 -20.95
CA PHE A 302 16.79 6.36 -20.09
C PHE A 302 16.43 7.62 -20.87
N LEU A 303 17.18 7.91 -21.98
CA LEU A 303 16.91 9.10 -22.79
C LEU A 303 15.54 9.04 -23.48
N SER A 304 15.12 7.87 -23.94
CA SER A 304 13.78 7.66 -24.49
C SER A 304 12.69 7.84 -23.46
N PHE A 305 12.88 7.30 -22.25
CA PHE A 305 11.91 7.36 -21.16
C PHE A 305 11.62 8.79 -20.71
N ILE A 306 12.66 9.61 -20.47
CA ILE A 306 12.50 10.99 -19.97
C ILE A 306 11.95 11.97 -21.00
N GLU A 307 11.88 11.60 -22.28
CA GLU A 307 11.30 12.42 -23.35
C GLU A 307 9.84 12.06 -23.66
N ARG A 308 9.30 10.99 -23.08
CA ARG A 308 7.90 10.58 -23.25
C ARG A 308 6.99 11.31 -22.26
N GLU A 309 5.77 11.64 -22.71
CA GLU A 309 4.72 12.09 -21.81
C GLU A 309 4.15 10.89 -21.01
N PRO A 310 3.74 11.09 -19.74
CA PRO A 310 3.69 12.36 -18.99
C PRO A 310 5.02 12.71 -18.28
N TYR A 311 6.05 11.89 -18.41
CA TYR A 311 7.32 12.02 -17.65
C TYR A 311 8.06 13.30 -18.02
N LYS A 312 8.07 13.63 -19.31
CA LYS A 312 8.75 14.84 -19.83
C LYS A 312 8.19 16.11 -19.18
N SER A 313 6.88 16.29 -19.22
CA SER A 313 6.21 17.44 -18.60
C SER A 313 6.40 17.45 -17.09
N ALA A 314 6.23 16.33 -16.40
CA ALA A 314 6.44 16.24 -14.95
C ALA A 314 7.89 16.60 -14.55
N ILE A 315 8.90 16.15 -15.31
CA ILE A 315 10.30 16.52 -15.07
C ILE A 315 10.55 18.01 -15.33
N ALA A 316 9.96 18.56 -16.40
CA ALA A 316 10.13 19.98 -16.76
C ALA A 316 9.48 20.90 -15.72
N ASP A 317 8.29 20.57 -15.25
CA ASP A 317 7.48 21.39 -14.35
C ASP A 317 7.72 21.12 -12.87
N PHE A 318 8.57 20.12 -12.53
CA PHE A 318 8.83 19.74 -11.13
C PHE A 318 9.27 20.94 -10.31
N ASP A 319 8.47 21.27 -9.29
CA ASP A 319 8.77 22.30 -8.31
C ASP A 319 9.33 21.68 -7.02
N PRO A 320 10.62 21.86 -6.77
CA PRO A 320 11.26 21.33 -5.57
C PRO A 320 10.66 21.79 -4.25
N LYS A 321 10.04 22.97 -4.22
CA LYS A 321 9.43 23.53 -3.02
C LYS A 321 8.15 22.82 -2.61
N GLN A 322 7.56 22.06 -3.53
CA GLN A 322 6.35 21.26 -3.31
C GLN A 322 6.67 19.79 -2.97
N SER A 323 7.94 19.45 -2.75
CA SER A 323 8.36 18.10 -2.36
C SER A 323 9.15 18.12 -1.07
N ASP A 324 8.82 17.28 -0.14
CA ASP A 324 9.58 16.99 1.08
C ASP A 324 10.81 16.10 0.83
N ARG A 325 10.93 15.59 -0.41
CA ARG A 325 12.01 14.68 -0.86
C ARG A 325 13.15 15.46 -1.49
N TRP A 326 14.05 15.96 -0.66
CA TRP A 326 15.22 16.73 -1.07
C TRP A 326 16.12 15.99 -2.10
N GLU A 327 16.17 14.64 -2.04
CA GLU A 327 16.91 13.81 -2.98
C GLU A 327 16.42 14.01 -4.43
N TRP A 328 15.15 14.35 -4.59
CA TRP A 328 14.58 14.63 -5.91
C TRP A 328 15.15 15.93 -6.51
N LEU A 329 15.53 16.90 -5.69
CA LEU A 329 16.18 18.14 -6.17
C LEU A 329 17.41 17.85 -7.01
N LEU A 330 18.32 17.04 -6.44
CA LEU A 330 19.57 16.68 -7.11
C LEU A 330 19.28 15.80 -8.33
N VAL A 331 18.45 14.77 -8.16
CA VAL A 331 18.17 13.80 -9.23
C VAL A 331 17.47 14.48 -10.40
N VAL A 332 16.46 15.31 -10.17
CA VAL A 332 15.77 16.04 -11.25
C VAL A 332 16.71 17.00 -11.98
N SER A 333 17.60 17.71 -11.26
CA SER A 333 18.63 18.54 -11.90
C SER A 333 19.55 17.72 -12.81
N LEU A 334 19.95 16.52 -12.41
CA LEU A 334 20.76 15.63 -13.21
C LEU A 334 19.99 15.05 -14.41
N ILE A 335 18.70 14.74 -14.24
CA ILE A 335 17.82 14.28 -15.32
C ILE A 335 17.69 15.37 -16.39
N ARG A 336 17.34 16.61 -15.99
CA ARG A 336 17.24 17.76 -16.90
C ARG A 336 18.53 18.01 -17.70
N LYS A 337 19.69 17.76 -17.07
CA LYS A 337 20.99 17.86 -17.71
C LYS A 337 21.43 16.57 -18.42
N LYS A 338 20.57 15.54 -18.48
CA LYS A 338 20.84 14.23 -19.12
C LYS A 338 22.14 13.57 -18.65
N LYS A 339 22.51 13.73 -17.37
CA LYS A 339 23.76 13.23 -16.77
C LYS A 339 23.68 11.74 -16.40
N PHE A 340 23.52 10.87 -17.40
CA PHE A 340 23.32 9.43 -17.24
C PHE A 340 24.35 8.75 -16.30
N SER A 341 25.66 8.96 -16.53
CA SER A 341 26.69 8.28 -15.74
C SER A 341 26.67 8.70 -14.26
N THR A 342 26.33 9.95 -13.98
CA THR A 342 26.19 10.45 -12.62
C THR A 342 24.93 9.85 -11.95
N LEU A 343 23.82 9.78 -12.68
CA LEU A 343 22.60 9.14 -12.21
C LEU A 343 22.79 7.64 -11.95
N ASP A 344 23.49 6.92 -12.85
CA ASP A 344 23.84 5.50 -12.69
C ASP A 344 24.63 5.25 -11.38
N MET A 345 25.56 6.15 -11.05
CA MET A 345 26.34 6.07 -9.81
C MET A 345 25.49 6.39 -8.57
N PHE A 346 24.61 7.39 -8.63
CA PHE A 346 23.82 7.83 -7.46
C PHE A 346 22.60 6.96 -7.22
N VAL A 347 21.80 6.70 -8.25
CA VAL A 347 20.52 5.98 -8.15
C VAL A 347 20.73 4.48 -8.13
N GLY A 348 21.72 3.97 -8.87
CA GLY A 348 22.07 2.55 -8.94
C GLY A 348 22.81 1.99 -7.71
N ASN A 349 23.16 2.84 -6.74
CA ASN A 349 23.90 2.43 -5.54
C ASN A 349 23.21 2.92 -4.24
N ASP A 350 22.42 2.03 -3.64
CA ASP A 350 21.68 2.31 -2.40
C ASP A 350 22.56 2.85 -1.25
N LYS A 351 23.84 2.42 -1.17
CA LYS A 351 24.77 2.91 -0.12
C LYS A 351 25.16 4.36 -0.34
N VAL A 352 25.35 4.78 -1.59
CA VAL A 352 25.67 6.18 -1.93
C VAL A 352 24.44 7.04 -1.68
N PHE A 353 23.28 6.60 -2.14
CA PHE A 353 22.02 7.29 -1.97
C PHE A 353 21.66 7.50 -0.49
N SER A 354 21.77 6.45 0.34
CA SER A 354 21.48 6.52 1.78
C SER A 354 22.47 7.39 2.56
N ARG A 355 23.77 7.40 2.18
CA ARG A 355 24.77 8.31 2.79
C ARG A 355 24.44 9.79 2.53
N LEU A 356 24.09 10.12 1.30
CA LEU A 356 23.71 11.49 0.95
C LEU A 356 22.44 11.92 1.69
N SER A 357 21.46 11.02 1.80
CA SER A 357 20.25 11.23 2.61
C SER A 357 20.59 11.54 4.07
N GLY A 358 21.52 10.79 4.66
CA GLY A 358 21.98 11.02 6.04
C GLY A 358 22.68 12.37 6.24
N ILE A 359 23.50 12.81 5.28
CA ILE A 359 24.19 14.10 5.34
C ILE A 359 23.19 15.26 5.28
N TYR A 360 22.24 15.22 4.36
CA TYR A 360 21.25 16.28 4.21
C TYR A 360 20.34 16.42 5.45
N LYS A 361 19.87 15.27 6.00
CA LYS A 361 19.08 15.28 7.25
C LYS A 361 19.82 15.92 8.41
N ARG A 362 21.15 15.78 8.47
CA ARG A 362 21.99 16.45 9.49
C ARG A 362 22.10 17.97 9.26
N ILE A 363 22.15 18.39 7.99
CA ILE A 363 22.22 19.82 7.63
C ILE A 363 20.90 20.53 7.94
N LYS A 364 19.75 19.87 7.69
CA LYS A 364 18.42 20.46 7.90
C LYS A 364 18.00 20.50 9.39
N ARG A 365 18.72 19.77 10.27
CA ARG A 365 18.49 19.78 11.73
C ARG A 365 19.32 20.84 12.47
N LYS A 366 20.22 21.53 11.79
CA LYS A 366 20.94 22.70 12.26
C LYS A 366 20.28 23.98 11.72
#